data_8516423c9bf1a1f629592c8bd6e64647
#
_entry.id   8516423c9bf1a1f629592c8bd6e64647
#
_cell.length_a   1.000
_cell.length_b   1.000
_cell.length_c   1.000
_cell.angle_alpha   90.00
_cell.angle_beta   90.00
_cell.angle_gamma   90.00
#
_symmetry.space_group_name_H-M   'P 1'
#
loop_
_entity.id
_entity.type
_entity.pdbx_description
1 polymer ?
#
loop_
_entity_poly.entity_id
_entity_poly.type
_entity_poly.pdbx_seq_one_letter_code
_entity_poly.pdbx_strand_id
1 'polypeptide(L)'
;MQSGQALVTQRPFRAPHHTVSDAGLLGGNINPTPGEISLAHHGVLFLDELPEFKRNVLETMRQPLEEGSVTISRAAGSMTFPSAFMLVAAMNPTPDGKMPGESSSSQREIQNYLSRISGPLLDRIDLHAEVPQVKFQEITAKRDGEPSAAIRERVIAARQRQEQRFDGSVRVTCNARMQARDIKQHCPLADEPKNLLRMAMNELNLSCLLYTSDA
;
A
#
# COMPACT_ATOMS: atom_id res chain seq x y z
N MET A 1 16.81 -3.20 18.19
CA MET A 1 17.11 -4.63 18.40
C MET A 1 17.12 -4.88 19.89
N GLN A 2 16.39 -5.88 20.35
CA GLN A 2 16.52 -6.32 21.73
C GLN A 2 17.89 -6.99 21.91
N SER A 3 18.58 -6.68 23.01
CA SER A 3 19.90 -7.24 23.33
C SER A 3 19.81 -8.77 23.37
N GLY A 4 20.57 -9.46 22.50
CA GLY A 4 20.63 -10.91 22.44
C GLY A 4 19.98 -11.58 21.21
N GLN A 5 19.34 -10.84 20.30
CA GLN A 5 18.84 -11.39 19.03
C GLN A 5 19.84 -11.17 17.89
N ALA A 6 20.41 -12.25 17.37
CA ALA A 6 21.34 -12.22 16.23
C ALA A 6 20.62 -11.96 14.88
N LEU A 7 19.33 -12.31 14.78
CA LEU A 7 18.51 -12.15 13.58
C LEU A 7 17.11 -11.66 13.91
N VAL A 8 16.58 -10.74 13.10
CA VAL A 8 15.19 -10.31 13.18
C VAL A 8 14.34 -11.31 12.36
N THR A 9 13.59 -12.16 13.04
CA THR A 9 12.75 -13.20 12.42
C THR A 9 11.31 -12.76 12.16
N GLN A 10 10.87 -11.68 12.81
CA GLN A 10 9.53 -11.12 12.60
C GLN A 10 9.58 -9.89 11.72
N ARG A 11 8.68 -9.83 10.73
CA ARG A 11 8.52 -8.64 9.92
C ARG A 11 7.94 -7.51 10.76
N PRO A 12 8.44 -6.27 10.63
CA PRO A 12 7.91 -5.14 11.37
C PRO A 12 6.47 -4.84 10.96
N PHE A 13 5.65 -4.47 11.93
CA PHE A 13 4.32 -3.90 11.74
C PHE A 13 4.32 -2.51 12.37
N ARG A 14 4.04 -1.50 11.56
CA ARG A 14 3.99 -0.10 11.99
C ARG A 14 2.60 0.46 11.74
N ALA A 15 2.01 1.09 12.73
CA ALA A 15 0.68 1.69 12.66
C ALA A 15 0.71 3.09 13.32
N PRO A 16 1.30 4.09 12.65
CA PRO A 16 1.32 5.45 13.18
C PRO A 16 -0.09 6.03 13.21
N HIS A 17 -0.37 6.82 14.24
CA HIS A 17 -1.63 7.55 14.33
C HIS A 17 -1.67 8.68 13.28
N HIS A 18 -2.86 9.07 12.81
CA HIS A 18 -3.03 10.09 11.77
C HIS A 18 -2.49 11.49 12.16
N THR A 19 -2.25 11.75 13.46
CA THR A 19 -1.61 12.97 13.93
C THR A 19 -0.08 13.00 13.78
N VAL A 20 0.52 11.94 13.23
CA VAL A 20 1.96 11.86 12.99
C VAL A 20 2.43 13.05 12.14
N SER A 21 3.59 13.61 12.48
CA SER A 21 4.22 14.66 11.67
C SER A 21 4.97 14.09 10.47
N ASP A 22 5.27 14.93 9.47
CA ASP A 22 6.09 14.56 8.31
C ASP A 22 7.42 13.94 8.77
N ALA A 23 8.06 14.55 9.79
CA ALA A 23 9.30 14.04 10.36
C ALA A 23 9.12 12.71 11.12
N GLY A 24 7.97 12.47 11.71
CA GLY A 24 7.64 11.18 12.33
C GLY A 24 7.43 10.09 11.30
N LEU A 25 6.77 10.40 10.20
CA LEU A 25 6.47 9.43 9.15
C LEU A 25 7.69 9.13 8.27
N LEU A 26 8.34 10.14 7.71
CA LEU A 26 9.49 9.98 6.81
C LEU A 26 10.80 9.79 7.55
N GLY A 27 10.91 10.42 8.71
CA GLY A 27 12.16 10.63 9.41
C GLY A 27 12.62 12.08 9.32
N GLY A 28 13.57 12.42 10.14
CA GLY A 28 14.04 13.80 10.22
C GLY A 28 14.88 14.02 11.47
N ASN A 29 14.86 15.22 11.99
CA ASN A 29 15.68 15.79 13.03
C ASN A 29 16.99 16.41 12.49
N ILE A 30 17.72 17.12 13.36
CA ILE A 30 19.01 17.73 13.05
C ILE A 30 19.98 16.64 12.56
N ASN A 31 20.03 15.51 13.24
CA ASN A 31 20.69 14.30 12.77
C ASN A 31 19.62 13.41 12.10
N PRO A 32 19.76 13.09 10.80
CA PRO A 32 18.77 12.30 10.09
C PRO A 32 18.52 10.93 10.76
N THR A 33 17.28 10.71 11.21
CA THR A 33 16.82 9.45 11.79
C THR A 33 15.70 8.86 10.95
N PRO A 34 15.59 7.51 10.85
CA PRO A 34 14.51 6.87 10.10
C PRO A 34 13.15 7.14 10.75
N GLY A 35 12.12 7.37 9.93
CA GLY A 35 10.73 7.47 10.35
C GLY A 35 9.97 6.15 10.23
N GLU A 36 8.66 6.17 10.49
CA GLU A 36 7.79 5.01 10.49
C GLU A 36 7.83 4.22 9.17
N ILE A 37 7.96 4.92 8.04
CA ILE A 37 8.08 4.31 6.70
C ILE A 37 9.33 3.42 6.61
N SER A 38 10.48 3.94 7.07
CA SER A 38 11.73 3.17 7.05
C SER A 38 11.74 2.06 8.11
N LEU A 39 11.09 2.29 9.25
CA LEU A 39 10.92 1.27 10.29
C LEU A 39 9.99 0.14 9.87
N ALA A 40 9.14 0.37 8.85
CA ALA A 40 8.27 -0.65 8.25
C ALA A 40 8.99 -1.48 7.16
N HIS A 41 10.29 -1.23 6.88
CA HIS A 41 11.02 -1.91 5.83
C HIS A 41 10.92 -3.44 5.92
N HIS A 42 10.57 -4.10 4.80
CA HIS A 42 10.25 -5.52 4.71
C HIS A 42 9.07 -5.99 5.57
N GLY A 43 8.26 -5.07 6.07
CA GLY A 43 7.09 -5.31 6.88
C GLY A 43 5.83 -4.68 6.32
N VAL A 44 4.97 -4.24 7.22
CA VAL A 44 3.67 -3.61 6.92
C VAL A 44 3.63 -2.22 7.56
N LEU A 45 3.22 -1.24 6.77
CA LEU A 45 2.79 0.07 7.24
C LEU A 45 1.27 0.11 7.15
N PHE A 46 0.60 0.17 8.29
CA PHE A 46 -0.86 0.27 8.38
C PHE A 46 -1.26 1.70 8.69
N LEU A 47 -2.11 2.29 7.85
CA LEU A 47 -2.65 3.64 8.04
C LEU A 47 -4.17 3.52 8.19
N ASP A 48 -4.64 3.66 9.41
CA ASP A 48 -6.06 3.74 9.69
C ASP A 48 -6.57 5.17 9.51
N GLU A 49 -7.83 5.33 9.14
CA GLU A 49 -8.45 6.64 8.88
C GLU A 49 -7.64 7.47 7.88
N LEU A 50 -7.26 6.88 6.75
CA LEU A 50 -6.37 7.49 5.76
C LEU A 50 -6.69 8.96 5.42
N PRO A 51 -7.96 9.40 5.22
CA PRO A 51 -8.27 10.81 4.94
C PRO A 51 -8.06 11.76 6.12
N GLU A 52 -7.84 11.25 7.34
CA GLU A 52 -7.56 12.11 8.51
C GLU A 52 -6.09 12.51 8.62
N PHE A 53 -5.20 11.84 7.89
CA PHE A 53 -3.82 12.30 7.76
C PHE A 53 -3.76 13.65 7.04
N LYS A 54 -2.80 14.47 7.42
CA LYS A 54 -2.52 15.72 6.70
C LYS A 54 -2.14 15.40 5.25
N ARG A 55 -2.71 16.13 4.32
CA ARG A 55 -2.46 15.93 2.89
C ARG A 55 -0.98 15.94 2.51
N ASN A 56 -0.21 16.89 3.06
CA ASN A 56 1.23 16.96 2.82
C ASN A 56 1.95 15.68 3.31
N VAL A 57 1.54 15.09 4.45
CA VAL A 57 2.08 13.82 4.96
C VAL A 57 1.81 12.69 3.98
N LEU A 58 0.60 12.58 3.46
CA LEU A 58 0.23 11.56 2.46
C LEU A 58 1.01 11.72 1.15
N GLU A 59 1.19 12.94 0.67
CA GLU A 59 1.94 13.21 -0.56
C GLU A 59 3.41 12.76 -0.46
N THR A 60 4.00 12.84 0.73
CA THR A 60 5.39 12.40 0.94
C THR A 60 5.57 10.89 0.80
N MET A 61 4.49 10.11 0.87
CA MET A 61 4.55 8.65 0.69
C MET A 61 4.73 8.20 -0.75
N ARG A 62 4.47 9.09 -1.73
CA ARG A 62 4.57 8.73 -3.14
C ARG A 62 5.96 8.22 -3.51
N GLN A 63 7.01 8.97 -3.15
CA GLN A 63 8.38 8.57 -3.45
C GLN A 63 8.77 7.23 -2.79
N PRO A 64 8.56 7.00 -1.49
CA PRO A 64 8.85 5.70 -0.87
C PRO A 64 8.11 4.52 -1.51
N LEU A 65 6.86 4.72 -1.95
CA LEU A 65 6.08 3.67 -2.62
C LEU A 65 6.65 3.33 -4.01
N GLU A 66 7.19 4.32 -4.73
CA GLU A 66 7.78 4.12 -6.05
C GLU A 66 9.21 3.57 -5.97
N GLU A 67 10.05 4.21 -5.17
CA GLU A 67 11.49 3.96 -5.15
C GLU A 67 11.92 2.91 -4.11
N GLY A 68 11.08 2.63 -3.11
CA GLY A 68 11.42 1.75 -1.99
C GLY A 68 12.52 2.31 -1.09
N SER A 69 12.73 3.63 -1.13
CA SER A 69 13.69 4.36 -0.32
C SER A 69 13.20 5.77 0.03
N VAL A 70 13.71 6.31 1.12
CA VAL A 70 13.46 7.70 1.57
C VAL A 70 14.78 8.42 1.73
N THR A 71 14.95 9.56 1.06
CA THR A 71 16.12 10.41 1.22
C THR A 71 15.78 11.66 2.04
N ILE A 72 16.46 11.80 3.17
CA ILE A 72 16.33 12.95 4.07
C ILE A 72 17.53 13.85 3.89
N SER A 73 17.30 15.06 3.39
CA SER A 73 18.34 16.08 3.25
C SER A 73 18.19 17.15 4.33
N ARG A 74 19.27 17.44 5.04
CA ARG A 74 19.38 18.46 6.08
C ARG A 74 20.70 19.23 5.92
N ALA A 75 20.85 20.33 6.64
CA ALA A 75 22.10 21.10 6.60
C ALA A 75 23.34 20.26 6.98
N ALA A 76 23.18 19.27 7.84
CA ALA A 76 24.24 18.34 8.24
C ALA A 76 24.59 17.26 7.21
N GLY A 77 23.79 17.12 6.12
CA GLY A 77 23.99 16.11 5.08
C GLY A 77 22.70 15.48 4.59
N SER A 78 22.86 14.55 3.65
CA SER A 78 21.77 13.75 3.09
C SER A 78 21.97 12.28 3.46
N MET A 79 20.89 11.62 3.89
CA MET A 79 20.90 10.20 4.23
C MET A 79 19.71 9.49 3.60
N THR A 80 19.95 8.35 2.98
CA THR A 80 18.92 7.53 2.35
C THR A 80 18.66 6.29 3.20
N PHE A 81 17.40 6.06 3.54
CA PHE A 81 16.93 4.90 4.28
C PHE A 81 16.10 4.00 3.38
N PRO A 82 16.22 2.67 3.50
CA PRO A 82 15.35 1.74 2.76
C PRO A 82 13.92 1.83 3.30
N SER A 83 12.93 1.72 2.39
CA SER A 83 11.51 1.82 2.72
C SER A 83 10.62 0.88 1.89
N ALA A 84 11.11 -0.33 1.66
CA ALA A 84 10.36 -1.35 0.95
C ALA A 84 9.36 -2.03 1.90
N PHE A 85 8.15 -1.55 1.97
CA PHE A 85 7.07 -2.05 2.83
C PHE A 85 5.82 -2.40 2.03
N MET A 86 4.89 -3.12 2.65
CA MET A 86 3.53 -3.28 2.16
C MET A 86 2.64 -2.22 2.82
N LEU A 87 2.02 -1.35 2.01
CA LEU A 87 1.03 -0.40 2.51
C LEU A 87 -0.31 -1.10 2.67
N VAL A 88 -0.90 -0.97 3.84
CA VAL A 88 -2.30 -1.30 4.09
C VAL A 88 -2.97 -0.04 4.66
N ALA A 89 -4.02 0.41 4.01
CA ALA A 89 -4.76 1.59 4.45
C ALA A 89 -6.24 1.26 4.64
N ALA A 90 -6.85 1.84 5.65
CA ALA A 90 -8.26 1.75 5.90
C ALA A 90 -8.89 3.14 5.90
N MET A 91 -10.11 3.26 5.40
CA MET A 91 -10.87 4.50 5.42
C MET A 91 -12.37 4.24 5.44
N ASN A 92 -13.10 5.15 6.01
CA ASN A 92 -14.55 5.16 5.91
C ASN A 92 -14.99 5.77 4.56
N PRO A 93 -16.14 5.38 4.01
CA PRO A 93 -16.63 5.92 2.74
C PRO A 93 -17.07 7.39 2.86
N THR A 94 -17.40 7.84 4.08
CA THR A 94 -17.87 9.20 4.39
C THR A 94 -17.28 9.67 5.73
N PRO A 95 -17.29 10.98 6.03
CA PRO A 95 -16.79 11.51 7.31
C PRO A 95 -17.49 10.93 8.54
N ASP A 96 -18.78 10.60 8.42
CA ASP A 96 -19.58 10.04 9.52
C ASP A 96 -19.59 8.49 9.52
N GLY A 97 -18.83 7.86 8.66
CA GLY A 97 -18.65 6.39 8.61
C GLY A 97 -19.81 5.61 7.99
N LYS A 98 -20.85 6.29 7.52
CA LYS A 98 -22.02 5.64 6.89
C LYS A 98 -21.82 5.52 5.38
N MET A 99 -22.61 4.68 4.73
CA MET A 99 -22.64 4.64 3.26
C MET A 99 -23.13 5.98 2.68
N PRO A 100 -22.66 6.41 1.50
CA PRO A 100 -23.03 7.72 0.93
C PRO A 100 -24.52 8.02 0.87
N GLY A 101 -25.37 7.00 0.66
CA GLY A 101 -26.83 7.14 0.64
C GLY A 101 -27.49 7.28 2.03
N GLU A 102 -26.78 6.96 3.10
CA GLU A 102 -27.24 6.98 4.49
C GLU A 102 -26.53 8.05 5.32
N SER A 103 -25.52 8.69 4.74
CA SER A 103 -24.71 9.70 5.40
C SER A 103 -25.51 10.98 5.64
N SER A 104 -25.33 11.57 6.82
CA SER A 104 -25.82 12.90 7.16
C SER A 104 -24.93 14.03 6.61
N SER A 105 -23.75 13.70 6.10
CA SER A 105 -22.82 14.64 5.51
C SER A 105 -23.30 15.10 4.13
N SER A 106 -23.14 16.38 3.85
CA SER A 106 -23.42 16.92 2.52
C SER A 106 -22.47 16.35 1.46
N GLN A 107 -22.89 16.33 0.21
CA GLN A 107 -22.01 15.88 -0.89
C GLN A 107 -20.69 16.66 -0.94
N ARG A 108 -20.71 17.95 -0.61
CA ARG A 108 -19.50 18.79 -0.55
C ARG A 108 -18.56 18.34 0.56
N GLU A 109 -19.06 17.95 1.72
CA GLU A 109 -18.25 17.44 2.83
C GLU A 109 -17.62 16.09 2.46
N ILE A 110 -18.40 15.19 1.87
CA ILE A 110 -17.89 13.90 1.38
C ILE A 110 -16.79 14.13 0.33
N GLN A 111 -17.02 15.02 -0.63
CA GLN A 111 -16.04 15.31 -1.67
C GLN A 111 -14.77 15.96 -1.10
N ASN A 112 -14.89 16.87 -0.14
CA ASN A 112 -13.75 17.45 0.57
C ASN A 112 -12.97 16.41 1.37
N TYR A 113 -13.65 15.46 2.01
CA TYR A 113 -13.05 14.36 2.75
C TYR A 113 -12.25 13.45 1.82
N LEU A 114 -12.82 12.98 0.73
CA LEU A 114 -12.15 12.12 -0.24
C LEU A 114 -11.01 12.84 -0.97
N SER A 115 -11.12 14.14 -1.24
CA SER A 115 -10.09 14.94 -1.92
C SER A 115 -8.81 15.15 -1.11
N ARG A 116 -8.79 14.77 0.17
CA ARG A 116 -7.58 14.76 0.99
C ARG A 116 -6.56 13.73 0.47
N ILE A 117 -7.06 12.65 -0.15
CA ILE A 117 -6.22 11.65 -0.82
C ILE A 117 -6.11 12.05 -2.28
N SER A 118 -4.89 12.26 -2.75
CA SER A 118 -4.68 12.64 -4.15
C SER A 118 -4.84 11.45 -5.10
N GLY A 119 -5.28 11.72 -6.33
CA GLY A 119 -5.33 10.71 -7.39
C GLY A 119 -3.99 9.98 -7.57
N PRO A 120 -2.85 10.70 -7.70
CA PRO A 120 -1.55 10.08 -7.82
C PRO A 120 -1.14 9.16 -6.67
N LEU A 121 -1.62 9.38 -5.45
CA LEU A 121 -1.40 8.45 -4.34
C LEU A 121 -2.30 7.21 -4.47
N LEU A 122 -3.57 7.40 -4.84
CA LEU A 122 -4.50 6.28 -5.09
C LEU A 122 -4.00 5.37 -6.20
N ASP A 123 -3.43 5.93 -7.26
CA ASP A 123 -2.84 5.19 -8.37
C ASP A 123 -1.65 4.29 -7.97
N ARG A 124 -1.07 4.52 -6.78
CA ARG A 124 0.00 3.68 -6.21
C ARG A 124 -0.52 2.55 -5.31
N ILE A 125 -1.82 2.51 -5.07
CA ILE A 125 -2.47 1.48 -4.28
C ILE A 125 -3.10 0.49 -5.25
N ASP A 126 -2.49 -0.68 -5.40
CA ASP A 126 -2.85 -1.66 -6.44
C ASP A 126 -4.19 -2.37 -6.20
N LEU A 127 -4.61 -2.50 -4.94
CA LEU A 127 -5.80 -3.26 -4.56
C LEU A 127 -6.74 -2.41 -3.72
N HIS A 128 -7.95 -2.22 -4.24
CA HIS A 128 -9.04 -1.55 -3.52
C HIS A 128 -10.09 -2.60 -3.17
N ALA A 129 -10.42 -2.71 -1.88
CA ALA A 129 -11.43 -3.63 -1.40
C ALA A 129 -12.53 -2.87 -0.66
N GLU A 130 -13.76 -3.05 -1.07
CA GLU A 130 -14.92 -2.55 -0.36
C GLU A 130 -15.34 -3.56 0.70
N VAL A 131 -15.45 -3.12 1.95
CA VAL A 131 -15.89 -3.94 3.08
C VAL A 131 -17.32 -3.54 3.42
N PRO A 132 -18.32 -4.35 3.07
CA PRO A 132 -19.72 -4.04 3.34
C PRO A 132 -20.00 -4.11 4.85
N GLN A 133 -21.05 -3.40 5.27
CA GLN A 133 -21.53 -3.45 6.65
C GLN A 133 -22.02 -4.86 7.00
N VAL A 134 -21.52 -5.39 8.12
CA VAL A 134 -21.92 -6.71 8.62
C VAL A 134 -23.32 -6.63 9.21
N LYS A 135 -24.23 -7.48 8.74
CA LYS A 135 -25.59 -7.56 9.26
C LYS A 135 -25.60 -8.21 10.64
N PHE A 136 -26.49 -7.76 11.53
CA PHE A 136 -26.62 -8.31 12.89
C PHE A 136 -26.74 -9.86 12.91
N GLN A 137 -27.47 -10.41 11.92
CA GLN A 137 -27.62 -11.87 11.77
C GLN A 137 -26.30 -12.59 11.50
N GLU A 138 -25.36 -11.95 10.83
CA GLU A 138 -24.02 -12.51 10.53
C GLU A 138 -23.12 -12.45 11.75
N ILE A 139 -23.25 -11.41 12.58
CA ILE A 139 -22.52 -11.28 13.85
C ILE A 139 -22.95 -12.36 14.86
N THR A 140 -24.25 -12.71 14.83
CA THR A 140 -24.83 -13.72 15.73
C THR A 140 -24.79 -15.14 15.15
N ALA A 141 -24.42 -15.29 13.89
CA ALA A 141 -24.28 -16.60 13.26
C ALA A 141 -23.14 -17.39 13.91
N LYS A 142 -23.39 -18.67 14.21
CA LYS A 142 -22.37 -19.60 14.75
C LYS A 142 -21.30 -20.02 13.73
N ARG A 143 -21.23 -19.39 12.57
CA ARG A 143 -20.19 -19.67 11.58
C ARG A 143 -18.97 -18.80 11.87
N ASP A 144 -17.92 -19.45 12.31
CA ASP A 144 -16.59 -18.83 12.36
C ASP A 144 -16.10 -18.54 10.93
N GLY A 145 -15.38 -17.44 10.79
CA GLY A 145 -14.70 -17.13 9.54
C GLY A 145 -13.60 -18.14 9.22
N GLU A 146 -12.97 -18.00 8.06
CA GLU A 146 -11.85 -18.87 7.70
C GLU A 146 -10.69 -18.70 8.70
N PRO A 147 -10.13 -19.81 9.23
CA PRO A 147 -9.06 -19.74 10.21
C PRO A 147 -7.77 -19.21 9.59
N SER A 148 -7.01 -18.41 10.34
CA SER A 148 -5.73 -17.82 9.90
C SER A 148 -4.71 -18.85 9.41
N ALA A 149 -4.79 -20.11 9.89
CA ALA A 149 -3.94 -21.20 9.43
C ALA A 149 -4.16 -21.52 7.94
N ALA A 150 -5.41 -21.63 7.48
CA ALA A 150 -5.74 -21.88 6.09
C ALA A 150 -5.34 -20.72 5.18
N ILE A 151 -5.54 -19.47 5.65
CA ILE A 151 -5.07 -18.28 4.93
C ILE A 151 -3.54 -18.30 4.79
N ARG A 152 -2.83 -18.66 5.86
CA ARG A 152 -1.37 -18.76 5.86
C ARG A 152 -0.85 -19.76 4.83
N GLU A 153 -1.46 -20.93 4.73
CA GLU A 153 -1.09 -21.96 3.74
C GLU A 153 -1.18 -21.42 2.31
N ARG A 154 -2.28 -20.73 1.97
CA ARG A 154 -2.43 -20.08 0.65
C ARG A 154 -1.37 -19.01 0.39
N VAL A 155 -1.07 -18.20 1.40
CA VAL A 155 -0.02 -17.16 1.29
C VAL A 155 1.36 -17.80 1.09
N ILE A 156 1.67 -18.87 1.81
CA ILE A 156 2.94 -19.61 1.66
C ILE A 156 3.04 -20.18 0.24
N ALA A 157 1.98 -20.85 -0.26
CA ALA A 157 1.96 -21.40 -1.61
C ALA A 157 2.13 -20.31 -2.68
N ALA A 158 1.48 -19.16 -2.52
CA ALA A 158 1.63 -18.02 -3.43
C ALA A 158 3.07 -17.47 -3.44
N ARG A 159 3.70 -17.36 -2.26
CA ARG A 159 5.10 -16.93 -2.12
C ARG A 159 6.08 -17.90 -2.77
N GLN A 160 5.90 -19.19 -2.56
CA GLN A 160 6.75 -20.22 -3.18
C GLN A 160 6.69 -20.13 -4.71
N ARG A 161 5.52 -19.88 -5.30
CA ARG A 161 5.39 -19.66 -6.76
C ARG A 161 6.16 -18.42 -7.24
N GLN A 162 6.17 -17.36 -6.44
CA GLN A 162 6.93 -16.15 -6.76
C GLN A 162 8.44 -16.40 -6.63
N GLU A 163 8.88 -17.09 -5.59
CA GLU A 163 10.28 -17.49 -5.38
C GLU A 163 10.77 -18.34 -6.56
N GLN A 164 9.99 -19.33 -6.99
CA GLN A 164 10.32 -20.15 -8.17
C GLN A 164 10.38 -19.32 -9.46
N ARG A 165 9.47 -18.34 -9.63
CA ARG A 165 9.46 -17.45 -10.80
C ARG A 165 10.72 -16.60 -10.90
N PHE A 166 11.21 -16.13 -9.77
CA PHE A 166 12.36 -15.22 -9.68
C PHE A 166 13.63 -15.91 -9.19
N ASP A 167 13.68 -17.25 -9.26
CA ASP A 167 14.84 -18.01 -8.85
C ASP A 167 16.11 -17.51 -9.56
N GLY A 168 17.17 -17.30 -8.77
CA GLY A 168 18.42 -16.69 -9.24
C GLY A 168 18.40 -15.16 -9.37
N SER A 169 17.29 -14.48 -9.11
CA SER A 169 17.24 -13.01 -9.11
C SER A 169 17.56 -12.45 -7.72
N VAL A 170 18.62 -11.64 -7.64
CA VAL A 170 18.94 -10.87 -6.43
C VAL A 170 18.06 -9.60 -6.30
N ARG A 171 17.46 -9.13 -7.42
CA ARG A 171 16.77 -7.84 -7.51
C ARG A 171 15.27 -7.94 -7.31
N VAL A 172 14.66 -9.00 -7.81
CA VAL A 172 13.19 -9.19 -7.83
C VAL A 172 12.86 -10.43 -7.02
N THR A 173 12.13 -10.26 -5.93
CA THR A 173 11.74 -11.35 -5.02
C THR A 173 10.22 -11.55 -4.97
N CYS A 174 9.45 -10.65 -5.57
CA CYS A 174 7.99 -10.73 -5.64
C CYS A 174 7.44 -9.95 -6.84
N ASN A 175 6.20 -10.23 -7.23
CA ASN A 175 5.55 -9.61 -8.38
C ASN A 175 5.50 -8.08 -8.28
N ALA A 176 5.23 -7.52 -7.09
CA ALA A 176 5.18 -6.08 -6.85
C ALA A 176 6.54 -5.34 -7.06
N ARG A 177 7.62 -6.09 -7.29
CA ARG A 177 8.97 -5.56 -7.55
C ARG A 177 9.42 -5.73 -8.99
N MET A 178 8.57 -6.29 -9.85
CA MET A 178 8.86 -6.41 -11.27
C MET A 178 9.03 -5.03 -11.91
N GLN A 179 10.06 -4.90 -12.73
CA GLN A 179 10.26 -3.77 -13.63
C GLN A 179 9.67 -4.10 -15.00
N ALA A 180 9.57 -3.12 -15.88
CA ALA A 180 9.01 -3.28 -17.23
C ALA A 180 9.61 -4.49 -17.98
N ARG A 181 10.93 -4.74 -17.84
CA ARG A 181 11.59 -5.90 -18.44
C ARG A 181 11.08 -7.23 -17.88
N ASP A 182 10.87 -7.29 -16.57
CA ASP A 182 10.41 -8.51 -15.89
C ASP A 182 8.94 -8.78 -16.24
N ILE A 183 8.14 -7.73 -16.36
CA ILE A 183 6.73 -7.82 -16.82
C ILE A 183 6.67 -8.38 -18.24
N LYS A 184 7.48 -7.88 -19.17
CA LYS A 184 7.55 -8.39 -20.55
C LYS A 184 7.94 -9.87 -20.59
N GLN A 185 8.83 -10.31 -19.70
CA GLN A 185 9.29 -11.69 -19.63
C GLN A 185 8.28 -12.63 -18.99
N HIS A 186 7.65 -12.23 -17.87
CA HIS A 186 6.82 -13.10 -17.05
C HIS A 186 5.32 -12.93 -17.24
N CYS A 187 4.89 -11.86 -17.90
CA CYS A 187 3.48 -11.51 -18.13
C CYS A 187 3.17 -11.24 -19.63
N PRO A 188 3.57 -12.14 -20.56
CA PRO A 188 3.23 -11.95 -21.98
C PRO A 188 1.70 -12.02 -22.15
N LEU A 189 1.11 -11.00 -22.75
CA LEU A 189 -0.32 -10.95 -23.06
C LEU A 189 -0.53 -11.39 -24.51
N ALA A 190 -1.48 -12.31 -24.72
CA ALA A 190 -2.01 -12.62 -26.04
C ALA A 190 -2.85 -11.44 -26.58
N ASP A 191 -3.17 -11.45 -27.88
CA ASP A 191 -3.87 -10.33 -28.51
C ASP A 191 -5.28 -10.08 -27.95
N GLU A 192 -6.00 -11.13 -27.59
CA GLU A 192 -7.35 -11.02 -27.02
C GLU A 192 -7.36 -10.32 -25.66
N PRO A 193 -6.58 -10.73 -24.64
CA PRO A 193 -6.42 -9.98 -23.39
C PRO A 193 -5.92 -8.54 -23.59
N LYS A 194 -5.03 -8.28 -24.54
CA LYS A 194 -4.58 -6.91 -24.87
C LYS A 194 -5.72 -6.03 -25.36
N ASN A 195 -6.57 -6.56 -26.23
CA ASN A 195 -7.72 -5.82 -26.74
C ASN A 195 -8.74 -5.53 -25.63
N LEU A 196 -9.01 -6.52 -24.76
CA LEU A 196 -9.89 -6.36 -23.61
C LEU A 196 -9.37 -5.28 -22.67
N LEU A 197 -8.07 -5.33 -22.34
CA LEU A 197 -7.42 -4.32 -21.50
C LEU A 197 -7.52 -2.92 -22.12
N ARG A 198 -7.28 -2.78 -23.43
CA ARG A 198 -7.41 -1.50 -24.16
C ARG A 198 -8.84 -0.96 -24.09
N MET A 199 -9.84 -1.80 -24.26
CA MET A 199 -11.24 -1.41 -24.13
C MET A 199 -11.55 -0.93 -22.70
N ALA A 200 -11.17 -1.70 -21.69
CA ALA A 200 -11.38 -1.33 -20.29
C ALA A 200 -10.69 0.00 -19.92
N MET A 201 -9.47 0.22 -20.41
CA MET A 201 -8.74 1.48 -20.18
C MET A 201 -9.46 2.68 -20.78
N ASN A 202 -10.00 2.53 -21.99
CA ASN A 202 -10.74 3.61 -22.66
C ASN A 202 -12.10 3.90 -22.00
N GLU A 203 -12.82 2.86 -21.57
CA GLU A 203 -14.14 3.00 -20.97
C GLU A 203 -14.07 3.54 -19.53
N LEU A 204 -13.07 3.12 -18.77
CA LEU A 204 -12.92 3.46 -17.36
C LEU A 204 -12.01 4.70 -17.14
N ASN A 205 -11.49 5.30 -18.18
CA ASN A 205 -10.53 6.42 -18.10
C ASN A 205 -9.39 6.15 -17.09
N LEU A 206 -8.81 4.96 -17.16
CA LEU A 206 -7.76 4.55 -16.23
C LEU A 206 -6.50 5.41 -16.42
N SER A 207 -5.77 5.59 -15.32
CA SER A 207 -4.56 6.39 -15.29
C SER A 207 -3.50 5.89 -16.26
N CYS A 208 -2.71 6.81 -16.84
CA CYS A 208 -1.59 6.48 -17.73
C CYS A 208 -0.49 5.62 -17.07
N LEU A 209 -0.48 5.50 -15.75
CA LEU A 209 0.43 4.60 -15.02
C LEU A 209 0.23 3.14 -15.41
N LEU A 210 -0.95 2.75 -15.85
CA LEU A 210 -1.23 1.41 -16.37
C LEU A 210 -0.60 1.18 -17.76
N TYR A 211 -0.20 2.24 -18.47
CA TYR A 211 0.48 2.13 -19.78
C TYR A 211 1.97 1.80 -19.66
N THR A 212 2.60 2.00 -18.51
CA THR A 212 4.04 1.79 -18.35
C THR A 212 4.45 0.32 -18.40
N SER A 213 3.48 -0.61 -18.37
CA SER A 213 3.73 -2.04 -18.59
C SER A 213 4.03 -2.40 -20.03
N ASP A 214 3.74 -1.50 -21.01
CA ASP A 214 3.88 -1.77 -22.44
C ASP A 214 5.04 -1.00 -23.12
N ALA A 215 5.79 -0.18 -22.38
CA ALA A 215 6.91 0.59 -22.92
C ALA A 215 8.25 -0.15 -22.86
#